data_a8b2e22f52918ac667e3f8bfe15ef72f
#
_entry.id   a8b2e22f52918ac667e3f8bfe15ef72f
#
_cell.length_a   1.000
_cell.length_b   1.000
_cell.length_c   1.000
_cell.angle_alpha   90.00
_cell.angle_beta   90.00
_cell.angle_gamma   90.00
#
_symmetry.space_group_name_H-M   'P 1'
#
loop_
_entity.id
_entity.type
_entity.pdbx_description
1 polymer ?
#
loop_
_entity_poly.entity_id
_entity_poly.type
_entity_poly.pdbx_seq_one_letter_code
_entity_poly.pdbx_strand_id
1 'polypeptide(L)'
;MADNTYKPTAAMAAAARKAIKFKEDGKANGAGTNVGWTRAHQLASGESLSLDTVKRMYSFFSRHEVDKKGKNWGSQSNPSNGYIMWLAWGGDAGFSWSRAIVHREEGKMLFADFGKDYSREETLLAKGIGVGDMVSWSSSGGTATGKVIKIIRNGKYNVPGSSFTITGTQDDPAVAIRVYQDGKPTDTVVGHKLSTLRSK
;
A
#
# COMPACT_ATOMS: atom_id res chain seq x y z
N MET A 1 21.35 10.17 -14.18
CA MET A 1 20.28 9.18 -13.92
C MET A 1 19.04 9.69 -14.64
N ALA A 2 18.38 8.88 -15.47
CA ALA A 2 17.16 9.33 -16.14
C ALA A 2 16.06 9.46 -15.06
N ASP A 3 15.52 10.65 -14.91
CA ASP A 3 14.36 10.88 -14.02
C ASP A 3 13.19 10.08 -14.57
N ASN A 4 12.77 9.08 -13.81
CA ASN A 4 11.60 8.29 -14.16
C ASN A 4 10.36 9.19 -14.17
N THR A 5 9.75 9.34 -15.35
CA THR A 5 8.49 10.04 -15.50
C THR A 5 7.34 9.07 -15.72
N TYR A 6 6.13 9.46 -15.31
CA TYR A 6 4.94 8.63 -15.29
C TYR A 6 3.83 9.29 -16.09
N LYS A 7 3.36 8.61 -17.12
CA LYS A 7 2.30 9.14 -17.99
C LYS A 7 0.92 8.92 -17.34
N PRO A 8 0.10 9.98 -17.21
CA PRO A 8 -1.27 9.85 -16.71
C PRO A 8 -2.13 9.00 -17.63
N THR A 9 -3.18 8.40 -17.07
CA THR A 9 -4.16 7.62 -17.85
C THR A 9 -5.19 8.54 -18.52
N ALA A 10 -5.85 8.03 -19.56
CA ALA A 10 -6.95 8.74 -20.23
C ALA A 10 -8.10 9.08 -19.24
N ALA A 11 -8.38 8.20 -18.27
CA ALA A 11 -9.39 8.45 -17.24
C ALA A 11 -9.02 9.62 -16.32
N MET A 12 -7.73 9.78 -15.94
CA MET A 12 -7.23 10.92 -15.18
C MET A 12 -7.37 12.21 -15.98
N ALA A 13 -7.02 12.19 -17.27
CA ALA A 13 -7.15 13.34 -18.14
C ALA A 13 -8.62 13.77 -18.31
N ALA A 14 -9.54 12.81 -18.41
CA ALA A 14 -10.98 13.08 -18.48
C ALA A 14 -11.50 13.73 -17.17
N ALA A 15 -11.08 13.21 -16.00
CA ALA A 15 -11.45 13.81 -14.72
C ALA A 15 -10.92 15.24 -14.59
N ALA A 16 -9.67 15.48 -14.96
CA ALA A 16 -9.06 16.81 -14.91
C ALA A 16 -9.77 17.81 -15.85
N ARG A 17 -10.09 17.38 -17.08
CA ARG A 17 -10.88 18.23 -18.01
C ARG A 17 -12.25 18.59 -17.44
N LYS A 18 -12.91 17.66 -16.74
CA LYS A 18 -14.18 17.94 -16.08
C LYS A 18 -14.05 18.99 -14.97
N ALA A 19 -12.97 18.94 -14.19
CA ALA A 19 -12.69 19.97 -13.17
C ALA A 19 -12.45 21.34 -13.81
N ILE A 20 -11.66 21.39 -14.89
CA ILE A 20 -11.41 22.64 -15.65
C ILE A 20 -12.73 23.23 -16.17
N LYS A 21 -13.60 22.36 -16.71
CA LYS A 21 -14.91 22.82 -17.17
C LYS A 21 -15.77 23.38 -16.03
N PHE A 22 -15.77 22.79 -14.85
CA PHE A 22 -16.47 23.37 -13.69
C PHE A 22 -15.93 24.75 -13.32
N LYS A 23 -14.63 24.99 -13.50
CA LYS A 23 -14.02 26.31 -13.26
C LYS A 23 -14.47 27.31 -14.33
N GLU A 24 -14.46 26.94 -15.59
CA GLU A 24 -14.93 27.76 -16.72
C GLU A 24 -16.42 28.11 -16.58
N ASP A 25 -17.22 27.16 -16.11
CA ASP A 25 -18.66 27.34 -15.84
C ASP A 25 -18.93 28.18 -14.56
N GLY A 26 -17.92 28.74 -13.90
CA GLY A 26 -18.04 29.55 -12.69
C GLY A 26 -18.43 28.77 -11.42
N LYS A 27 -18.35 27.42 -11.43
CA LYS A 27 -18.76 26.55 -10.32
C LYS A 27 -17.66 26.30 -9.30
N ALA A 28 -16.44 26.76 -9.58
CA ALA A 28 -15.25 26.49 -8.75
C ALA A 28 -14.85 27.73 -7.91
N ASN A 29 -15.79 28.49 -7.40
CA ASN A 29 -15.52 29.68 -6.61
C ASN A 29 -14.75 29.36 -5.34
N GLY A 30 -13.49 29.83 -5.23
CA GLY A 30 -12.62 29.56 -4.10
C GLY A 30 -12.08 28.13 -4.02
N ALA A 31 -12.32 27.29 -5.03
CA ALA A 31 -11.79 25.94 -5.06
C ALA A 31 -10.30 25.92 -5.40
N GLY A 32 -9.51 25.24 -4.58
CA GLY A 32 -8.14 24.86 -4.85
C GLY A 32 -7.12 26.02 -4.83
N THR A 33 -5.90 25.64 -5.08
CA THR A 33 -4.74 26.52 -5.19
C THR A 33 -4.22 26.54 -6.64
N ASN A 34 -3.32 27.46 -6.96
CA ASN A 34 -2.63 27.49 -8.27
C ASN A 34 -1.96 26.15 -8.59
N VAL A 35 -1.39 25.46 -7.57
CA VAL A 35 -0.77 24.14 -7.74
C VAL A 35 -1.79 23.10 -8.20
N GLY A 36 -2.98 23.08 -7.59
CA GLY A 36 -4.06 22.17 -7.98
C GLY A 36 -4.52 22.39 -9.42
N TRP A 37 -4.67 23.64 -9.83
CA TRP A 37 -5.07 23.97 -11.20
C TRP A 37 -3.98 23.70 -12.23
N THR A 38 -2.71 23.96 -11.91
CA THR A 38 -1.58 23.54 -12.74
C THR A 38 -1.59 22.03 -12.94
N ARG A 39 -1.86 21.24 -11.86
CA ARG A 39 -1.99 19.80 -11.96
C ARG A 39 -3.13 19.39 -12.89
N ALA A 40 -4.28 20.03 -12.80
CA ALA A 40 -5.42 19.74 -13.67
C ALA A 40 -5.03 19.91 -15.16
N HIS A 41 -4.34 21.00 -15.51
CA HIS A 41 -3.90 21.24 -16.90
C HIS A 41 -2.87 20.21 -17.36
N GLN A 42 -1.88 19.85 -16.54
CA GLN A 42 -0.89 18.82 -16.87
C GLN A 42 -1.54 17.47 -17.12
N LEU A 43 -2.50 17.07 -16.27
CA LEU A 43 -3.22 15.82 -16.45
C LEU A 43 -4.11 15.85 -17.70
N ALA A 44 -4.80 16.97 -17.94
CA ALA A 44 -5.70 17.14 -19.10
C ALA A 44 -4.93 17.07 -20.43
N SER A 45 -3.69 17.55 -20.47
CA SER A 45 -2.79 17.50 -21.64
C SER A 45 -2.06 16.15 -21.76
N GLY A 46 -2.08 15.30 -20.75
CA GLY A 46 -1.36 14.03 -20.72
C GLY A 46 0.14 14.18 -20.50
N GLU A 47 0.58 15.27 -19.89
CA GLU A 47 1.98 15.52 -19.54
C GLU A 47 2.49 14.46 -18.57
N SER A 48 3.70 13.95 -18.81
CA SER A 48 4.36 12.98 -17.92
C SER A 48 4.82 13.67 -16.65
N LEU A 49 4.62 13.02 -15.51
CA LEU A 49 4.84 13.56 -14.16
C LEU A 49 6.06 12.93 -13.50
N SER A 50 6.84 13.71 -12.76
CA SER A 50 7.93 13.18 -11.92
C SER A 50 7.40 12.36 -10.74
N LEU A 51 8.24 11.50 -10.18
CA LEU A 51 7.91 10.72 -8.98
C LEU A 51 7.49 11.61 -7.79
N ASP A 52 8.19 12.74 -7.60
CA ASP A 52 7.85 13.69 -6.54
C ASP A 52 6.43 14.26 -6.71
N THR A 53 6.06 14.57 -7.94
CA THR A 53 4.69 14.96 -8.27
C THR A 53 3.67 13.88 -7.98
N VAL A 54 3.97 12.63 -8.33
CA VAL A 54 3.10 11.48 -8.04
C VAL A 54 2.93 11.26 -6.54
N LYS A 55 4.00 11.40 -5.75
CA LYS A 55 3.95 11.34 -4.28
C LYS A 55 3.05 12.44 -3.69
N ARG A 56 3.14 13.65 -4.23
CA ARG A 56 2.24 14.77 -3.82
C ARG A 56 0.78 14.47 -4.16
N MET A 57 0.51 13.84 -5.31
CA MET A 57 -0.84 13.41 -5.68
C MET A 57 -1.38 12.38 -4.69
N TYR A 58 -0.62 11.35 -4.38
CA TYR A 58 -1.04 10.34 -3.40
C TYR A 58 -1.29 10.94 -2.03
N SER A 59 -0.41 11.82 -1.57
CA SER A 59 -0.58 12.55 -0.31
C SER A 59 -1.84 13.44 -0.29
N PHE A 60 -2.15 14.11 -1.39
CA PHE A 60 -3.38 14.88 -1.55
C PHE A 60 -4.61 13.99 -1.38
N PHE A 61 -4.71 12.91 -2.14
CA PHE A 61 -5.85 12.00 -2.09
C PHE A 61 -6.05 11.37 -0.71
N SER A 62 -4.98 10.94 -0.06
CA SER A 62 -5.05 10.33 1.28
C SER A 62 -5.63 11.28 2.34
N ARG A 63 -5.33 12.58 2.23
CA ARG A 63 -5.89 13.58 3.15
C ARG A 63 -7.32 13.97 2.82
N HIS A 64 -7.68 13.98 1.55
CA HIS A 64 -8.96 14.50 1.06
C HIS A 64 -10.01 13.41 0.75
N GLU A 65 -9.72 12.16 1.05
CA GLU A 65 -10.69 11.07 0.85
C GLU A 65 -11.96 11.27 1.70
N VAL A 66 -11.83 11.91 2.85
CA VAL A 66 -12.95 12.26 3.73
C VAL A 66 -13.96 13.20 3.08
N ASP A 67 -13.52 14.04 2.14
CA ASP A 67 -14.37 15.02 1.43
C ASP A 67 -15.46 14.33 0.59
N LYS A 68 -15.26 13.04 0.24
CA LYS A 68 -16.27 12.22 -0.47
C LYS A 68 -17.58 12.09 0.30
N LYS A 69 -17.55 12.27 1.61
CA LYS A 69 -18.74 12.25 2.49
C LYS A 69 -19.45 13.61 2.54
N GLY A 70 -18.88 14.62 1.92
CA GLY A 70 -19.39 15.98 1.94
C GLY A 70 -20.66 16.15 1.11
N LYS A 71 -21.48 17.14 1.51
CA LYS A 71 -22.66 17.55 0.74
C LYS A 71 -22.23 17.98 -0.69
N ASN A 72 -23.04 17.65 -1.68
CA ASN A 72 -22.80 17.97 -3.10
C ASN A 72 -21.60 17.28 -3.74
N TRP A 73 -21.03 16.25 -3.10
CA TRP A 73 -20.07 15.39 -3.76
C TRP A 73 -20.71 14.70 -4.97
N GLY A 74 -20.06 14.77 -6.13
CA GLY A 74 -20.58 14.19 -7.39
C GLY A 74 -21.64 15.03 -8.10
N SER A 75 -22.18 16.09 -7.49
CA SER A 75 -23.17 16.96 -8.13
C SER A 75 -22.61 17.60 -9.41
N GLN A 76 -23.45 17.65 -10.46
CA GLN A 76 -23.10 18.32 -11.73
C GLN A 76 -23.55 19.79 -11.74
N SER A 77 -24.65 20.09 -11.05
CA SER A 77 -25.21 21.46 -10.99
C SER A 77 -24.53 22.31 -9.93
N ASN A 78 -24.23 21.73 -8.77
CA ASN A 78 -23.62 22.43 -7.63
C ASN A 78 -22.54 21.57 -6.97
N PRO A 79 -21.38 21.33 -7.64
CA PRO A 79 -20.33 20.48 -7.11
C PRO A 79 -19.63 21.12 -5.91
N SER A 80 -19.28 20.32 -4.91
CA SER A 80 -18.47 20.80 -3.80
C SER A 80 -17.03 21.11 -4.26
N ASN A 81 -16.38 22.04 -3.58
CA ASN A 81 -14.98 22.38 -3.85
C ASN A 81 -14.06 21.14 -3.70
N GLY A 82 -14.31 20.28 -2.70
CA GLY A 82 -13.60 19.02 -2.52
C GLY A 82 -13.74 18.09 -3.73
N TYR A 83 -14.97 17.96 -4.28
CA TYR A 83 -15.20 17.15 -5.48
C TYR A 83 -14.48 17.71 -6.70
N ILE A 84 -14.55 19.04 -6.92
CA ILE A 84 -13.85 19.68 -8.04
C ILE A 84 -12.35 19.44 -7.94
N MET A 85 -11.77 19.62 -6.76
CA MET A 85 -10.34 19.41 -6.57
C MET A 85 -9.94 17.94 -6.65
N TRP A 86 -10.78 17.02 -6.18
CA TRP A 86 -10.56 15.59 -6.40
C TRP A 86 -10.41 15.26 -7.90
N LEU A 87 -11.32 15.80 -8.72
CA LEU A 87 -11.25 15.64 -10.19
C LEU A 87 -10.03 16.34 -10.79
N ALA A 88 -9.67 17.54 -10.31
CA ALA A 88 -8.51 18.31 -10.77
C ALA A 88 -7.18 17.53 -10.61
N TRP A 89 -7.11 16.68 -9.58
CA TRP A 89 -5.96 15.81 -9.34
C TRP A 89 -6.07 14.44 -10.03
N GLY A 90 -7.09 14.21 -10.85
CA GLY A 90 -7.26 13.00 -11.67
C GLY A 90 -8.35 12.03 -11.21
N GLY A 91 -9.14 12.39 -10.20
CA GLY A 91 -10.25 11.58 -9.69
C GLY A 91 -9.79 10.27 -9.04
N ASP A 92 -10.71 9.30 -8.95
CA ASP A 92 -10.40 7.97 -8.38
C ASP A 92 -9.31 7.23 -9.18
N ALA A 93 -9.26 7.46 -10.50
CA ALA A 93 -8.19 6.93 -11.33
C ALA A 93 -6.82 7.49 -10.93
N GLY A 94 -6.74 8.80 -10.61
CA GLY A 94 -5.52 9.45 -10.12
C GLY A 94 -5.09 8.91 -8.76
N PHE A 95 -6.03 8.67 -7.85
CA PHE A 95 -5.73 8.08 -6.55
C PHE A 95 -5.14 6.68 -6.68
N SER A 96 -5.83 5.79 -7.41
CA SER A 96 -5.37 4.42 -7.59
C SER A 96 -4.02 4.36 -8.31
N TRP A 97 -3.84 5.18 -9.36
CA TRP A 97 -2.62 5.25 -10.14
C TRP A 97 -1.44 5.77 -9.31
N SER A 98 -1.61 6.88 -8.58
CA SER A 98 -0.53 7.45 -7.76
C SER A 98 -0.14 6.52 -6.62
N ARG A 99 -1.11 5.89 -5.96
CA ARG A 99 -0.88 4.88 -4.92
C ARG A 99 -0.04 3.71 -5.44
N ALA A 100 -0.41 3.14 -6.59
CA ALA A 100 0.30 2.01 -7.17
C ALA A 100 1.77 2.36 -7.52
N ILE A 101 2.01 3.57 -8.05
CA ILE A 101 3.37 4.02 -8.37
C ILE A 101 4.18 4.26 -7.09
N VAL A 102 3.63 4.98 -6.10
CA VAL A 102 4.34 5.26 -4.85
C VAL A 102 4.73 3.97 -4.16
N HIS A 103 3.81 3.03 -3.98
CA HIS A 103 4.10 1.75 -3.35
C HIS A 103 5.15 0.93 -4.12
N ARG A 104 5.09 0.96 -5.47
CA ARG A 104 6.10 0.29 -6.31
C ARG A 104 7.48 0.93 -6.17
N GLU A 105 7.56 2.26 -6.18
CA GLU A 105 8.85 2.96 -6.11
C GLU A 105 9.41 2.97 -4.68
N GLU A 106 8.58 3.03 -3.65
CA GLU A 106 9.00 2.81 -2.26
C GLU A 106 9.49 1.38 -2.05
N GLY A 107 8.82 0.39 -2.64
CA GLY A 107 9.31 -0.97 -2.68
C GLY A 107 10.70 -1.06 -3.32
N LYS A 108 10.90 -0.43 -4.49
CA LYS A 108 12.23 -0.38 -5.14
C LYS A 108 13.28 0.36 -4.33
N MET A 109 12.92 1.45 -3.64
CA MET A 109 13.85 2.20 -2.77
C MET A 109 14.23 1.37 -1.55
N LEU A 110 13.27 0.70 -0.92
CA LEU A 110 13.55 -0.28 0.12
C LEU A 110 14.49 -1.37 -0.40
N PHE A 111 14.27 -1.83 -1.62
CA PHE A 111 15.13 -2.80 -2.29
C PHE A 111 16.50 -2.24 -2.67
N ALA A 112 16.65 -1.00 -3.09
CA ALA A 112 17.94 -0.40 -3.50
C ALA A 112 18.82 -0.03 -2.30
N ASP A 113 18.25 0.38 -1.18
CA ASP A 113 18.96 0.68 0.07
C ASP A 113 19.47 -0.60 0.77
N PHE A 114 18.81 -1.74 0.51
CA PHE A 114 19.19 -3.07 1.01
C PHE A 114 20.16 -3.84 0.08
N GLY A 115 20.73 -3.19 -0.92
CA GLY A 115 21.51 -3.80 -2.02
C GLY A 115 22.82 -4.47 -1.64
N LYS A 116 22.91 -5.20 -0.54
CA LYS A 116 24.04 -6.12 -0.25
C LYS A 116 23.67 -7.49 0.31
N ASP A 117 22.38 -7.80 0.54
CA ASP A 117 22.00 -9.11 1.11
C ASP A 117 20.72 -9.71 0.47
N TYR A 118 20.56 -9.53 -0.84
CA TYR A 118 19.39 -9.97 -1.62
C TYR A 118 19.14 -11.47 -1.67
N SER A 119 20.21 -12.27 -1.52
CA SER A 119 20.08 -13.73 -1.64
C SER A 119 19.22 -14.36 -0.54
N ARG A 120 19.08 -13.68 0.59
CA ARG A 120 18.37 -14.19 1.76
C ARG A 120 16.91 -13.74 1.80
N GLU A 121 16.62 -12.52 1.38
CA GLU A 121 15.26 -11.97 1.35
C GLU A 121 14.44 -12.52 0.17
N GLU A 122 15.05 -12.74 -0.99
CA GLU A 122 14.44 -13.50 -2.10
C GLU A 122 14.03 -14.90 -1.65
N THR A 123 14.82 -15.55 -0.79
CA THR A 123 14.47 -16.86 -0.23
C THR A 123 13.30 -16.77 0.73
N LEU A 124 13.11 -15.65 1.44
CA LEU A 124 11.99 -15.46 2.38
C LEU A 124 10.69 -15.06 1.67
N LEU A 125 10.79 -14.26 0.61
CA LEU A 125 9.68 -13.93 -0.29
C LEU A 125 9.35 -15.09 -1.24
N ALA A 126 10.34 -15.85 -1.68
CA ALA A 126 10.16 -17.05 -2.49
C ALA A 126 9.49 -18.20 -1.72
N LYS A 127 9.56 -18.20 -0.38
CA LYS A 127 8.78 -19.15 0.43
C LYS A 127 7.28 -18.84 0.42
N GLY A 128 6.85 -17.64 -0.01
CA GLY A 128 5.44 -17.27 -0.15
C GLY A 128 4.61 -17.42 1.12
N ILE A 129 5.26 -17.43 2.31
CA ILE A 129 4.55 -17.64 3.57
C ILE A 129 3.92 -16.35 4.05
N GLY A 130 2.59 -16.31 4.09
CA GLY A 130 1.76 -15.20 4.57
C GLY A 130 0.91 -15.58 5.80
N VAL A 131 0.26 -14.57 6.38
CA VAL A 131 -0.76 -14.80 7.42
C VAL A 131 -1.93 -15.59 6.81
N GLY A 132 -2.30 -16.68 7.49
CA GLY A 132 -3.34 -17.59 7.01
C GLY A 132 -2.79 -18.88 6.38
N ASP A 133 -1.51 -18.93 6.02
CA ASP A 133 -0.91 -20.07 5.37
C ASP A 133 -0.61 -21.21 6.38
N MET A 134 -0.68 -22.42 5.88
CA MET A 134 -0.25 -23.61 6.60
C MET A 134 1.26 -23.79 6.42
N VAL A 135 1.95 -23.96 7.53
CA VAL A 135 3.40 -24.16 7.57
C VAL A 135 3.77 -25.40 8.39
N SER A 136 4.98 -25.88 8.16
CA SER A 136 5.57 -26.98 8.91
C SER A 136 6.97 -26.61 9.42
N TRP A 137 7.36 -27.21 10.53
CA TRP A 137 8.70 -27.06 11.13
C TRP A 137 9.11 -28.33 11.85
N SER A 138 10.42 -28.46 12.10
CA SER A 138 10.97 -29.58 12.89
C SER A 138 10.72 -29.34 14.37
N SER A 139 10.17 -30.34 15.06
CA SER A 139 9.92 -30.39 16.50
C SER A 139 10.57 -31.63 17.10
N SER A 140 10.77 -31.68 18.43
CA SER A 140 11.35 -32.82 19.13
C SER A 140 10.59 -34.13 18.91
N GLY A 141 9.30 -34.06 18.57
CA GLY A 141 8.44 -35.22 18.26
C GLY A 141 8.27 -35.48 16.75
N GLY A 142 9.04 -34.82 15.87
CA GLY A 142 8.91 -34.95 14.42
C GLY A 142 8.54 -33.64 13.73
N THR A 143 7.75 -33.69 12.65
CA THR A 143 7.28 -32.53 11.95
C THR A 143 5.97 -32.02 12.51
N ALA A 144 5.98 -30.83 13.05
CA ALA A 144 4.77 -30.13 13.49
C ALA A 144 4.20 -29.24 12.38
N THR A 145 2.91 -28.95 12.43
CA THR A 145 2.20 -28.11 11.46
C THR A 145 1.32 -27.08 12.15
N GLY A 146 1.06 -25.98 11.48
CA GLY A 146 0.20 -24.94 12.01
C GLY A 146 -0.10 -23.85 11.01
N LYS A 147 -1.02 -22.97 11.41
CA LYS A 147 -1.45 -21.82 10.60
C LYS A 147 -0.80 -20.54 11.10
N VAL A 148 -0.20 -19.78 10.19
CA VAL A 148 0.39 -18.48 10.49
C VAL A 148 -0.70 -17.50 10.92
N ILE A 149 -0.57 -16.95 12.13
CA ILE A 149 -1.51 -15.96 12.66
C ILE A 149 -0.93 -14.55 12.70
N LYS A 150 0.39 -14.42 12.73
CA LYS A 150 1.07 -13.10 12.71
C LYS A 150 2.50 -13.24 12.23
N ILE A 151 2.95 -12.25 11.45
CA ILE A 151 4.35 -12.08 11.07
C ILE A 151 4.88 -10.82 11.73
N ILE A 152 6.00 -10.92 12.43
CA ILE A 152 6.69 -9.85 13.15
C ILE A 152 8.00 -9.55 12.40
N ARG A 153 7.99 -8.51 11.58
CA ARG A 153 9.14 -8.10 10.76
C ARG A 153 10.18 -7.33 11.53
N ASN A 154 9.77 -6.67 12.60
CA ASN A 154 10.67 -5.96 13.50
C ASN A 154 10.05 -5.83 14.90
N GLY A 155 10.84 -6.09 15.95
CA GLY A 155 10.41 -5.96 17.32
C GLY A 155 10.02 -7.27 18.00
N LYS A 156 9.39 -7.16 19.17
CA LYS A 156 9.05 -8.28 20.06
C LYS A 156 7.56 -8.58 20.04
N TYR A 157 7.21 -9.84 20.17
CA TYR A 157 5.83 -10.29 20.30
C TYR A 157 5.73 -11.34 21.42
N ASN A 158 4.88 -11.07 22.39
CA ASN A 158 4.57 -12.03 23.46
C ASN A 158 3.61 -13.08 22.93
N VAL A 159 4.01 -14.33 23.00
CA VAL A 159 3.18 -15.46 22.52
C VAL A 159 2.02 -15.66 23.50
N PRO A 160 0.75 -15.57 23.05
CA PRO A 160 -0.40 -15.75 23.93
C PRO A 160 -0.39 -17.11 24.64
N GLY A 161 -0.71 -17.11 25.93
CA GLY A 161 -0.76 -18.33 26.75
C GLY A 161 0.61 -18.89 27.16
N SER A 162 1.70 -18.13 26.91
CA SER A 162 3.05 -18.52 27.34
C SER A 162 3.84 -17.33 27.88
N SER A 163 4.91 -17.59 28.63
CA SER A 163 5.88 -16.56 29.02
C SER A 163 6.92 -16.27 27.92
N PHE A 164 6.78 -16.89 26.75
CA PHE A 164 7.76 -16.82 25.68
C PHE A 164 7.53 -15.59 24.80
N THR A 165 8.61 -14.86 24.55
CA THR A 165 8.63 -13.70 23.65
C THR A 165 9.48 -14.03 22.43
N ILE A 166 8.92 -13.87 21.24
CA ILE A 166 9.67 -13.98 19.99
C ILE A 166 10.12 -12.59 19.52
N THR A 167 11.32 -12.52 18.96
CA THR A 167 11.85 -11.29 18.38
C THR A 167 12.01 -11.50 16.89
N GLY A 168 11.31 -10.68 16.08
CA GLY A 168 11.51 -10.58 14.65
C GLY A 168 12.54 -9.51 14.35
N THR A 169 13.37 -9.76 13.36
CA THR A 169 14.24 -8.77 12.72
C THR A 169 13.84 -8.64 11.27
N GLN A 170 14.29 -7.57 10.62
CA GLN A 170 14.00 -7.38 9.21
C GLN A 170 14.60 -8.49 8.34
N ASP A 171 15.78 -8.98 8.71
CA ASP A 171 16.51 -10.04 7.99
C ASP A 171 15.92 -11.43 8.24
N ASP A 172 15.33 -11.66 9.42
CA ASP A 172 14.69 -12.92 9.78
C ASP A 172 13.47 -12.66 10.66
N PRO A 173 12.33 -12.38 10.02
CA PRO A 173 11.08 -12.14 10.73
C PRO A 173 10.69 -13.31 11.63
N ALA A 174 10.05 -13.00 12.75
CA ALA A 174 9.43 -14.01 13.58
C ALA A 174 7.98 -14.24 13.15
N VAL A 175 7.49 -15.46 13.36
CA VAL A 175 6.15 -15.87 12.98
C VAL A 175 5.45 -16.49 14.18
N ALA A 176 4.28 -16.00 14.53
CA ALA A 176 3.40 -16.64 15.48
C ALA A 176 2.47 -17.60 14.72
N ILE A 177 2.40 -18.83 15.20
CA ILE A 177 1.72 -19.94 14.51
C ILE A 177 0.77 -20.62 15.50
N ARG A 178 -0.48 -20.75 15.12
CA ARG A 178 -1.42 -21.64 15.82
C ARG A 178 -1.14 -23.09 15.43
N VAL A 179 -0.81 -23.92 16.40
CA VAL A 179 -0.50 -25.33 16.17
C VAL A 179 -1.75 -26.09 15.71
N TYR A 180 -1.57 -26.96 14.73
CA TYR A 180 -2.61 -27.88 14.25
C TYR A 180 -2.19 -29.30 14.58
N GLN A 181 -3.12 -30.07 15.14
CA GLN A 181 -2.96 -31.47 15.43
C GLN A 181 -4.12 -32.24 14.78
N ASP A 182 -3.81 -33.31 14.06
CA ASP A 182 -4.80 -34.12 13.32
C ASP A 182 -5.73 -33.28 12.42
N GLY A 183 -5.15 -32.22 11.79
CA GLY A 183 -5.86 -31.30 10.89
C GLY A 183 -6.77 -30.28 11.59
N LYS A 184 -6.80 -30.23 12.92
CA LYS A 184 -7.63 -29.31 13.72
C LYS A 184 -6.77 -28.28 14.46
N PRO A 185 -7.23 -27.01 14.58
CA PRO A 185 -6.52 -26.02 15.36
C PRO A 185 -6.56 -26.38 16.85
N THR A 186 -5.44 -26.15 17.52
CA THR A 186 -5.33 -26.18 18.98
C THR A 186 -5.31 -24.79 19.57
N ASP A 187 -5.39 -24.63 20.88
CA ASP A 187 -5.23 -23.35 21.57
C ASP A 187 -3.76 -22.93 21.70
N THR A 188 -2.83 -23.83 21.35
CA THR A 188 -1.40 -23.56 21.46
C THR A 188 -0.91 -22.68 20.33
N VAL A 189 -0.23 -21.58 20.71
CA VAL A 189 0.50 -20.69 19.80
C VAL A 189 2.00 -20.86 20.07
N VAL A 190 2.76 -20.98 19.01
CA VAL A 190 4.23 -21.06 19.05
C VAL A 190 4.86 -19.97 18.22
N GLY A 191 6.10 -19.64 18.52
CA GLY A 191 6.88 -18.66 17.78
C GLY A 191 8.08 -19.31 17.11
N HIS A 192 8.26 -19.03 15.82
CA HIS A 192 9.40 -19.48 15.04
C HIS A 192 10.01 -18.36 14.22
N LYS A 193 11.25 -18.52 13.81
CA LYS A 193 11.84 -17.70 12.76
C LYS A 193 11.31 -18.11 11.39
N LEU A 194 11.01 -17.15 10.53
CA LEU A 194 10.46 -17.44 9.20
C LEU A 194 11.40 -18.35 8.40
N SER A 195 12.72 -18.19 8.58
CA SER A 195 13.76 -19.00 7.94
C SER A 195 13.62 -20.50 8.24
N THR A 196 13.09 -20.87 9.40
CA THR A 196 12.96 -22.26 9.85
C THR A 196 11.69 -22.97 9.37
N LEU A 197 10.78 -22.23 8.74
CA LEU A 197 9.49 -22.76 8.29
C LEU A 197 9.55 -23.26 6.85
N ARG A 198 8.67 -24.20 6.54
CA ARG A 198 8.40 -24.70 5.19
C ARG A 198 6.92 -24.48 4.89
N SER A 199 6.59 -23.97 3.70
CA SER A 199 5.22 -23.94 3.18
C SER A 199 4.71 -25.39 3.04
N LYS A 200 3.44 -25.62 3.32
CA LYS A 200 2.81 -26.93 3.20
C LYS A 200 1.80 -26.92 2.04
#